data_a667cfc69bf1986e45cf3a5c905912ed
#
_entry.id   a667cfc69bf1986e45cf3a5c905912ed
#
_cell.length_a   1.000
_cell.length_b   1.000
_cell.length_c   1.000
_cell.angle_alpha   90.00
_cell.angle_beta   90.00
_cell.angle_gamma   90.00
#
_symmetry.space_group_name_H-M   'P 1'
#
loop_
_entity.id
_entity.type
_entity.pdbx_description
1 polymer ?
#
loop_
_entity_poly.entity_id
_entity_poly.type
_entity_poly.pdbx_seq_one_letter_code
_entity_poly.pdbx_strand_id
1 'polypeptide(L)'
;VHSHNMRTGLGDSPVSYFYLGGSNEYAPAHSDLTFMGYERANGKIGIRNDIWIIPTVGCVNKLCEKLKYSAVHEYGVDENEIKVFSHPYGCSQMGDDLHATKKILAALADHPNAGGVLIV
;
A
#
# COMPACT_ATOMS: atom_id res chain seq x y z
N VAL A 1 -8.36 -1.67 -16.01
CA VAL A 1 -9.44 -2.57 -16.46
C VAL A 1 -9.39 -3.83 -15.62
N HIS A 2 -10.47 -4.20 -14.97
CA HIS A 2 -10.53 -5.40 -14.14
C HIS A 2 -11.09 -6.58 -14.95
N SER A 3 -10.61 -7.80 -14.68
CA SER A 3 -10.93 -9.01 -15.46
C SER A 3 -12.44 -9.32 -15.58
N HIS A 4 -13.27 -9.00 -14.58
CA HIS A 4 -14.72 -9.19 -14.72
C HIS A 4 -15.44 -8.08 -15.47
N ASN A 5 -14.76 -7.04 -15.90
CA ASN A 5 -15.29 -6.06 -16.84
C ASN A 5 -14.95 -6.45 -18.29
N MET A 6 -14.24 -7.57 -18.50
CA MET A 6 -13.90 -8.09 -19.80
C MET A 6 -14.74 -9.32 -20.12
N ARG A 7 -15.28 -9.36 -21.32
CA ARG A 7 -16.10 -10.46 -21.83
C ARG A 7 -15.63 -10.81 -23.24
N THR A 8 -15.40 -12.07 -23.47
CA THR A 8 -15.23 -12.58 -24.85
C THR A 8 -16.59 -12.96 -25.40
N GLY A 9 -16.88 -12.56 -26.60
CA GLY A 9 -18.11 -12.91 -27.32
C GLY A 9 -18.01 -12.47 -28.77
N LEU A 10 -18.67 -13.22 -29.66
CA LEU A 10 -18.87 -12.79 -31.03
C LEU A 10 -19.99 -11.75 -31.03
N GLY A 11 -19.61 -10.50 -31.01
CA GLY A 11 -20.54 -9.37 -31.09
C GLY A 11 -20.36 -8.67 -32.43
N ASP A 12 -21.45 -8.47 -33.15
CA ASP A 12 -21.46 -7.88 -34.49
C ASP A 12 -21.33 -6.35 -34.48
N SER A 13 -21.23 -5.73 -33.30
CA SER A 13 -21.14 -4.29 -33.19
C SER A 13 -20.02 -3.83 -32.25
N PRO A 14 -19.15 -2.91 -32.71
CA PRO A 14 -18.21 -2.27 -31.79
C PRO A 14 -18.99 -1.47 -30.75
N VAL A 15 -18.85 -1.83 -29.48
CA VAL A 15 -19.40 -1.03 -28.39
C VAL A 15 -18.45 0.16 -28.15
N SER A 16 -18.87 1.34 -28.58
CA SER A 16 -18.17 2.57 -28.21
C SER A 16 -18.53 2.94 -26.78
N TYR A 17 -17.56 2.87 -25.88
CA TYR A 17 -17.70 3.36 -24.53
C TYR A 17 -17.18 4.80 -24.43
N PHE A 18 -18.06 5.70 -24.08
CA PHE A 18 -17.70 7.06 -23.74
C PHE A 18 -17.72 7.20 -22.21
N TYR A 19 -16.58 7.47 -21.64
CA TYR A 19 -16.51 7.86 -20.24
C TYR A 19 -17.09 9.26 -20.09
N LEU A 20 -18.32 9.32 -19.61
CA LEU A 20 -18.91 10.55 -19.13
C LEU A 20 -18.36 10.78 -17.73
N GLY A 21 -17.31 11.56 -17.64
CA GLY A 21 -16.78 11.97 -16.33
C GLY A 21 -17.93 12.52 -15.48
N GLY A 22 -18.18 11.93 -14.33
CA GLY A 22 -19.10 12.49 -13.36
C GLY A 22 -18.60 13.88 -12.94
N SER A 23 -19.51 14.82 -12.72
CA SER A 23 -19.18 16.07 -12.05
C SER A 23 -18.61 15.70 -10.68
N ASN A 24 -17.34 16.00 -10.45
CA ASN A 24 -16.74 15.89 -9.14
C ASN A 24 -17.26 17.06 -8.28
N GLU A 25 -18.54 17.05 -7.97
CA GLU A 25 -19.05 17.88 -6.90
C GLU A 25 -18.54 17.27 -5.58
N TYR A 26 -17.38 17.74 -5.16
CA TYR A 26 -16.90 17.44 -3.82
C TYR A 26 -17.87 18.05 -2.82
N ALA A 27 -18.30 17.25 -1.85
CA ALA A 27 -18.97 17.80 -0.70
C ALA A 27 -18.12 18.93 -0.10
N PRO A 28 -18.73 20.05 0.32
CA PRO A 28 -17.96 21.15 0.89
C PRO A 28 -17.11 20.62 2.05
N ALA A 29 -15.84 21.03 2.05
CA ALA A 29 -14.94 20.66 3.14
C ALA A 29 -15.50 21.24 4.45
N HIS A 30 -15.75 20.38 5.41
CA HIS A 30 -16.07 20.81 6.77
C HIS A 30 -14.78 21.35 7.41
N SER A 31 -14.66 22.64 7.54
CA SER A 31 -13.47 23.31 8.09
C SER A 31 -13.31 23.15 9.59
N ASP A 32 -14.34 22.65 10.27
CA ASP A 32 -14.42 22.45 11.71
C ASP A 32 -14.08 21.01 12.16
N LEU A 33 -13.85 20.10 11.20
CA LEU A 33 -13.45 18.73 11.51
C LEU A 33 -11.96 18.67 11.86
N THR A 34 -11.67 18.14 13.04
CA THR A 34 -10.32 17.90 13.52
C THR A 34 -10.11 16.45 13.91
N PHE A 35 -8.88 15.99 13.87
CA PHE A 35 -8.50 14.66 14.33
C PHE A 35 -7.14 14.71 15.04
N MET A 36 -6.88 13.74 15.91
CA MET A 36 -5.55 13.55 16.50
C MET A 36 -4.68 12.77 15.53
N GLY A 37 -3.48 13.28 15.24
CA GLY A 37 -2.54 12.66 14.31
C GLY A 37 -1.11 12.69 14.81
N TYR A 38 -0.26 11.91 14.17
CA TYR A 38 1.18 11.83 14.42
C TYR A 38 1.92 12.67 13.39
N GLU A 39 2.54 13.76 13.82
CA GLU A 39 3.38 14.58 12.96
C GLU A 39 4.71 13.89 12.69
N ARG A 40 5.13 13.85 11.43
CA ARG A 40 6.40 13.29 10.98
C ARG A 40 7.41 14.40 10.71
N ALA A 41 8.70 14.07 10.78
CA ALA A 41 9.78 15.03 10.56
C ALA A 41 9.72 15.74 9.18
N ASN A 42 9.07 15.13 8.20
CA ASN A 42 8.84 15.69 6.86
C ASN A 42 7.52 16.51 6.75
N GLY A 43 6.85 16.79 7.87
CA GLY A 43 5.60 17.55 7.93
C GLY A 43 4.34 16.79 7.53
N LYS A 44 4.44 15.51 7.18
CA LYS A 44 3.26 14.67 6.93
C LYS A 44 2.58 14.29 8.24
N ILE A 45 1.27 14.08 8.19
CA ILE A 45 0.47 13.68 9.36
C ILE A 45 -0.06 12.25 9.14
N GLY A 46 0.26 11.36 10.08
CA GLY A 46 -0.28 10.00 10.12
C GLY A 46 -1.45 9.89 11.10
N ILE A 47 -2.41 9.04 10.79
CA ILE A 47 -3.50 8.66 11.71
C ILE A 47 -3.19 7.37 12.47
N ARG A 48 -2.06 6.74 12.18
CA ARG A 48 -1.52 5.54 12.82
C ARG A 48 -0.04 5.73 13.12
N ASN A 49 0.49 4.89 13.99
CA ASN A 49 1.91 4.87 14.36
C ASN A 49 2.44 3.43 14.37
N ASP A 50 2.11 2.68 13.32
CA ASP A 50 2.44 1.26 13.22
C ASP A 50 3.92 1.04 12.86
N ILE A 51 4.44 -0.13 13.24
CA ILE A 51 5.73 -0.65 12.77
C ILE A 51 5.49 -1.43 11.47
N TRP A 52 6.17 -1.05 10.40
CA TRP A 52 6.00 -1.66 9.10
C TRP A 52 7.23 -2.48 8.70
N ILE A 53 7.02 -3.76 8.38
CA ILE A 53 8.04 -4.65 7.82
C ILE A 53 7.78 -4.76 6.33
N ILE A 54 8.73 -4.28 5.54
CA ILE A 54 8.62 -4.20 4.08
C ILE A 54 9.67 -5.13 3.47
N PRO A 55 9.27 -6.26 2.87
CA PRO A 55 10.18 -7.09 2.09
C PRO A 55 10.59 -6.37 0.81
N THR A 56 11.87 -6.45 0.44
CA THR A 56 12.34 -5.90 -0.84
C THR A 56 12.07 -6.83 -2.01
N VAL A 57 11.92 -8.13 -1.74
CA VAL A 57 11.60 -9.17 -2.71
C VAL A 57 10.69 -10.23 -2.10
N GLY A 58 9.86 -10.87 -2.93
CA GLY A 58 8.93 -11.88 -2.47
C GLY A 58 9.57 -13.08 -1.75
N CYS A 59 10.82 -13.40 -2.04
CA CYS A 59 11.56 -14.51 -1.43
C CYS A 59 11.74 -14.35 0.08
N VAL A 60 11.75 -13.13 0.61
CA VAL A 60 11.93 -12.87 2.05
C VAL A 60 10.60 -12.68 2.82
N ASN A 61 9.45 -12.83 2.17
CA ASN A 61 8.15 -12.70 2.83
C ASN A 61 8.04 -13.58 4.09
N LYS A 62 8.49 -14.85 4.00
CA LYS A 62 8.47 -15.77 5.15
C LYS A 62 9.35 -15.32 6.31
N LEU A 63 10.46 -14.63 6.02
CA LEU A 63 11.31 -14.06 7.05
C LEU A 63 10.59 -12.89 7.73
N CYS A 64 9.96 -12.02 6.96
CA CYS A 64 9.18 -10.89 7.49
C CYS A 64 8.04 -11.36 8.42
N GLU A 65 7.32 -12.43 8.04
CA GLU A 65 6.27 -13.00 8.88
C GLU A 65 6.84 -13.60 10.18
N LYS A 66 8.01 -14.24 10.12
CA LYS A 66 8.68 -14.74 11.32
C LYS A 66 9.13 -13.60 12.24
N LEU A 67 9.65 -12.53 11.68
CA LEU A 67 10.04 -11.33 12.46
C LEU A 67 8.82 -10.72 13.16
N LYS A 68 7.68 -10.58 12.47
CA LYS A 68 6.43 -10.18 13.11
C LYS A 68 6.04 -11.15 14.23
N TYR A 69 6.07 -12.46 13.96
CA TYR A 69 5.73 -13.46 14.95
C TYR A 69 6.60 -13.35 16.22
N SER A 70 7.94 -13.24 16.07
CA SER A 70 8.84 -13.05 17.20
C SER A 70 8.56 -11.74 17.93
N ALA A 71 8.33 -10.63 17.22
CA ALA A 71 8.02 -9.36 17.83
C ALA A 71 6.79 -9.44 18.74
N VAL A 72 5.74 -10.12 18.30
CA VAL A 72 4.50 -10.29 19.06
C VAL A 72 4.70 -11.26 20.23
N HIS A 73 5.28 -12.46 20.00
CA HIS A 73 5.27 -13.54 20.98
C HIS A 73 6.45 -13.50 21.95
N GLU A 74 7.61 -13.01 21.53
CA GLU A 74 8.82 -12.99 22.35
C GLU A 74 9.04 -11.62 23.00
N TYR A 75 8.63 -10.54 22.35
CA TYR A 75 8.86 -9.17 22.82
C TYR A 75 7.58 -8.42 23.23
N GLY A 76 6.40 -9.06 23.06
CA GLY A 76 5.13 -8.52 23.54
C GLY A 76 4.62 -7.31 22.77
N VAL A 77 5.04 -7.13 21.51
CA VAL A 77 4.51 -6.07 20.63
C VAL A 77 3.05 -6.37 20.30
N ASP A 78 2.18 -5.37 20.35
CA ASP A 78 0.78 -5.55 19.92
C ASP A 78 0.72 -5.93 18.44
N GLU A 79 0.04 -7.03 18.14
CA GLU A 79 -0.12 -7.51 16.77
C GLU A 79 -0.76 -6.46 15.84
N ASN A 80 -1.61 -5.60 16.40
CA ASN A 80 -2.26 -4.53 15.65
C ASN A 80 -1.33 -3.39 15.27
N GLU A 81 -0.21 -3.24 15.97
CA GLU A 81 0.78 -2.19 15.73
C GLU A 81 1.88 -2.60 14.76
N ILE A 82 1.94 -3.89 14.37
CA ILE A 82 2.97 -4.38 13.45
C ILE A 82 2.36 -4.95 12.18
N LYS A 83 2.80 -4.45 11.02
CA LYS A 83 2.29 -4.85 9.70
C LYS A 83 3.39 -5.38 8.81
N VAL A 84 3.09 -6.44 8.06
CA VAL A 84 3.98 -6.99 7.02
C VAL A 84 3.33 -6.76 5.66
N PHE A 85 4.07 -6.22 4.71
CA PHE A 85 3.59 -5.92 3.36
C PHE A 85 4.09 -6.97 2.36
N SER A 86 3.72 -8.23 2.55
CA SER A 86 4.12 -9.34 1.67
C SER A 86 3.68 -9.12 0.23
N HIS A 87 4.57 -9.40 -0.72
CA HIS A 87 4.30 -9.27 -2.16
C HIS A 87 5.09 -10.31 -2.97
N PRO A 88 4.65 -10.68 -4.19
CA PRO A 88 5.30 -11.72 -5.00
C PRO A 88 6.41 -11.20 -5.92
N TYR A 89 6.76 -9.92 -5.84
CA TYR A 89 7.64 -9.25 -6.81
C TYR A 89 9.12 -9.26 -6.39
N GLY A 90 10.00 -8.90 -7.30
CA GLY A 90 11.39 -8.51 -7.06
C GLY A 90 12.43 -9.39 -7.73
N CYS A 91 12.46 -10.70 -7.50
CA CYS A 91 13.58 -11.56 -7.92
C CYS A 91 13.79 -11.70 -9.44
N SER A 92 12.72 -11.56 -10.23
CA SER A 92 12.78 -11.73 -11.69
C SER A 92 12.36 -10.49 -12.47
N GLN A 93 12.12 -9.39 -11.77
CA GLN A 93 11.69 -8.15 -12.41
C GLN A 93 12.87 -7.43 -13.07
N MET A 94 12.65 -6.90 -14.26
CA MET A 94 13.60 -6.09 -15.02
C MET A 94 12.89 -4.85 -15.59
N GLY A 95 13.70 -3.84 -15.94
CA GLY A 95 13.19 -2.65 -16.62
C GLY A 95 12.15 -1.89 -15.81
N ASP A 96 11.06 -1.53 -16.46
CA ASP A 96 10.01 -0.65 -15.91
C ASP A 96 9.27 -1.28 -14.73
N ASP A 97 9.07 -2.60 -14.74
CA ASP A 97 8.41 -3.31 -13.63
C ASP A 97 9.24 -3.22 -12.34
N LEU A 98 10.55 -3.41 -12.44
CA LEU A 98 11.45 -3.24 -11.29
C LEU A 98 11.44 -1.79 -10.80
N HIS A 99 11.43 -0.83 -11.73
CA HIS A 99 11.39 0.58 -11.38
C HIS A 99 10.09 0.96 -10.68
N ALA A 100 8.95 0.45 -11.17
CA ALA A 100 7.64 0.65 -10.54
C ALA A 100 7.60 0.05 -9.13
N THR A 101 8.09 -1.19 -8.96
CA THR A 101 8.16 -1.85 -7.65
C THR A 101 9.00 -1.03 -6.66
N LYS A 102 10.19 -0.58 -7.06
CA LYS A 102 11.04 0.28 -6.22
C LYS A 102 10.34 1.56 -5.79
N LYS A 103 9.65 2.23 -6.71
CA LYS A 103 8.88 3.46 -6.39
C LYS A 103 7.77 3.19 -5.37
N ILE A 104 7.03 2.10 -5.54
CA ILE A 104 5.93 1.73 -4.64
C ILE A 104 6.48 1.42 -3.25
N LEU A 105 7.53 0.60 -3.14
CA LEU A 105 8.12 0.24 -1.85
C LEU A 105 8.73 1.46 -1.15
N ALA A 106 9.38 2.35 -1.89
CA ALA A 106 9.93 3.59 -1.34
C ALA A 106 8.82 4.52 -0.81
N ALA A 107 7.72 4.67 -1.57
CA ALA A 107 6.57 5.46 -1.14
C ALA A 107 5.87 4.85 0.08
N LEU A 108 5.84 3.51 0.16
CA LEU A 108 5.32 2.79 1.32
C LEU A 108 6.20 3.04 2.56
N ALA A 109 7.53 3.01 2.39
CA ALA A 109 8.47 3.29 3.48
C ALA A 109 8.39 4.74 4.01
N ASP A 110 7.97 5.70 3.16
CA ASP A 110 7.79 7.12 3.52
C ASP A 110 6.33 7.47 3.88
N HIS A 111 5.49 6.46 4.11
CA HIS A 111 4.08 6.67 4.40
C HIS A 111 3.89 7.19 5.85
N PRO A 112 3.06 8.24 6.07
CA PRO A 112 2.94 8.87 7.39
C PRO A 112 2.35 7.97 8.49
N ASN A 113 1.64 6.91 8.15
CA ASN A 113 1.13 5.96 9.13
C ASN A 113 2.20 5.00 9.69
N ALA A 114 3.37 4.93 9.06
CA ALA A 114 4.48 4.17 9.60
C ALA A 114 5.19 4.98 10.70
N GLY A 115 5.15 4.50 11.92
CA GLY A 115 5.92 5.03 13.06
C GLY A 115 7.37 4.55 13.02
N GLY A 116 7.59 3.37 12.44
CA GLY A 116 8.90 2.79 12.17
C GLY A 116 8.84 1.84 10.98
N VAL A 117 9.92 1.73 10.22
CA VAL A 117 10.01 0.86 9.05
C VAL A 117 11.23 -0.03 9.15
N LEU A 118 11.01 -1.35 8.98
CA LEU A 118 12.06 -2.34 8.81
C LEU A 118 12.02 -2.83 7.35
N ILE A 119 13.09 -2.59 6.61
CA ILE A 119 13.26 -3.08 5.24
C ILE A 119 14.09 -4.37 5.29
N VAL A 120 13.63 -5.44 4.63
CA VAL A 120 14.22 -6.79 4.64
C VAL A 120 14.58 -7.25 3.23
#